data_a6925b7d951b2292f5c5f9cb205c6fa7
#
_entry.id   a6925b7d951b2292f5c5f9cb205c6fa7
#
_cell.length_a   1.000
_cell.length_b   1.000
_cell.length_c   1.000
_cell.angle_alpha   90.00
_cell.angle_beta   90.00
_cell.angle_gamma   90.00
#
_symmetry.space_group_name_H-M   'P 1'
#
loop_
_entity.id
_entity.type
_entity.pdbx_description
1 polymer ?
#
loop_
_entity_poly.entity_id
_entity_poly.type
_entity_poly.pdbx_seq_one_letter_code
_entity_poly.pdbx_strand_id
1 'polypeptide(L)'
;DYIDENQLDKLLVWHYMYHITCTDTFMFKKTYLLQIGSFSSLDVVDEFYLMEKAILGNGKFLYVNDCSVKTYIHRSTNGVSSGIGKIKGENELYAYKKQRFNEFKKSSIHYIKTRHYLTIAFAYYRMKKIFKTLWYSFRAFIISPIAFFKILRNR
;
A
#
# COMPACT_ATOMS: atom_id res chain seq x y z
N ASP A 1 -15.99 -0.82 -15.15
CA ASP A 1 -16.94 0.07 -14.46
C ASP A 1 -16.23 1.36 -14.07
N TYR A 2 -16.91 2.50 -14.29
CA TYR A 2 -16.41 3.80 -13.84
C TYR A 2 -16.61 3.94 -12.33
N ILE A 3 -15.62 4.53 -11.66
CA ILE A 3 -15.75 4.93 -10.26
C ILE A 3 -16.37 6.33 -10.23
N ASP A 4 -17.48 6.46 -9.53
CA ASP A 4 -18.19 7.73 -9.36
C ASP A 4 -17.30 8.75 -8.62
N GLU A 5 -17.32 10.01 -9.04
CA GLU A 5 -16.61 11.11 -8.40
C GLU A 5 -16.99 11.24 -6.90
N ASN A 6 -18.24 10.97 -6.54
CA ASN A 6 -18.70 10.94 -5.15
C ASN A 6 -18.09 9.80 -4.31
N GLN A 7 -17.34 8.88 -4.91
CA GLN A 7 -16.66 7.77 -4.22
C GLN A 7 -15.17 7.99 -4.04
N LEU A 8 -14.61 9.12 -4.49
CA LEU A 8 -13.16 9.38 -4.42
C LEU A 8 -12.63 9.37 -2.98
N ASP A 9 -13.38 9.94 -2.02
CA ASP A 9 -12.99 9.87 -0.60
C ASP A 9 -12.91 8.43 -0.10
N LYS A 10 -13.85 7.59 -0.52
CA LYS A 10 -13.85 6.17 -0.19
C LYS A 10 -12.70 5.44 -0.88
N LEU A 11 -12.40 5.79 -2.13
CA LEU A 11 -11.26 5.25 -2.87
C LEU A 11 -9.94 5.63 -2.19
N LEU A 12 -9.81 6.86 -1.71
CA LEU A 12 -8.65 7.32 -0.95
C LEU A 12 -8.44 6.48 0.32
N VAL A 13 -9.49 6.28 1.12
CA VAL A 13 -9.43 5.45 2.32
C VAL A 13 -9.01 4.02 1.96
N TRP A 14 -9.57 3.45 0.91
CA TRP A 14 -9.21 2.11 0.44
C TRP A 14 -7.75 2.05 -0.04
N HIS A 15 -7.28 3.07 -0.74
CA HIS A 15 -5.89 3.14 -1.16
C HIS A 15 -4.94 3.13 0.04
N TYR A 16 -5.24 3.90 1.09
CA TYR A 16 -4.47 3.91 2.32
C TYR A 16 -4.49 2.58 3.06
N MET A 17 -5.65 1.91 3.10
CA MET A 17 -5.81 0.60 3.77
C MET A 17 -5.16 -0.54 2.98
N TYR A 18 -5.42 -0.63 1.69
CA TYR A 18 -5.12 -1.81 0.89
C TYR A 18 -3.92 -1.64 -0.04
N HIS A 19 -3.48 -0.42 -0.33
CA HIS A 19 -2.45 -0.13 -1.35
C HIS A 19 -2.89 -0.75 -2.68
N ILE A 20 -3.95 -0.20 -3.25
CA ILE A 20 -4.72 -0.80 -4.34
C ILE A 20 -4.03 -0.76 -5.71
N THR A 21 -2.82 -0.23 -5.80
CA THR A 21 -2.07 -0.10 -7.04
C THR A 21 -0.73 -0.79 -7.00
N CYS A 22 -0.31 -1.25 -8.17
CA CYS A 22 1.03 -1.69 -8.48
C CYS A 22 1.42 -1.03 -9.80
N THR A 23 2.68 -0.71 -10.02
CA THR A 23 3.17 0.08 -11.17
C THR A 23 2.74 -0.49 -12.51
N ASP A 24 2.62 -1.80 -12.62
CA ASP A 24 2.28 -2.55 -13.82
C ASP A 24 0.77 -2.77 -14.02
N THR A 25 -0.08 -2.27 -13.11
CA THR A 25 -1.54 -2.50 -13.13
C THR A 25 -2.38 -1.27 -13.41
N PHE A 26 -1.77 -0.12 -13.69
CA PHE A 26 -2.53 1.09 -14.02
C PHE A 26 -2.02 1.78 -15.29
N MET A 27 -2.93 2.46 -15.97
CA MET A 27 -2.63 3.32 -17.10
C MET A 27 -3.17 4.72 -16.87
N PHE A 28 -2.43 5.73 -17.34
CA PHE A 28 -2.82 7.13 -17.29
C PHE A 28 -2.89 7.74 -18.68
N LYS A 29 -3.82 8.69 -18.88
CA LYS A 29 -3.67 9.64 -19.99
C LYS A 29 -2.40 10.45 -19.73
N LYS A 30 -1.50 10.54 -20.72
CA LYS A 30 -0.22 11.25 -20.60
C LYS A 30 -0.41 12.70 -20.11
N THR A 31 -1.39 13.41 -20.64
CA THR A 31 -1.68 14.80 -20.25
C THR A 31 -2.04 14.91 -18.78
N TYR A 32 -2.90 14.02 -18.28
CA TYR A 32 -3.28 13.99 -16.86
C TYR A 32 -2.12 13.59 -15.95
N LEU A 33 -1.33 12.60 -16.35
CA LEU A 33 -0.12 12.19 -15.62
C LEU A 33 0.85 13.37 -15.41
N LEU A 34 1.08 14.15 -16.46
CA LEU A 34 1.92 15.34 -16.39
C LEU A 34 1.31 16.45 -15.51
N GLN A 35 -0.01 16.64 -15.60
CA GLN A 35 -0.74 17.62 -14.81
C GLN A 35 -0.66 17.37 -13.31
N ILE A 36 -0.71 16.10 -12.86
CA ILE A 36 -0.60 15.72 -11.44
C ILE A 36 0.86 15.61 -10.95
N GLY A 37 1.83 15.95 -11.79
CA GLY A 37 3.25 15.99 -11.45
C GLY A 37 3.97 14.65 -11.56
N SER A 38 3.44 13.71 -12.34
CA SER A 38 4.10 12.43 -12.66
C SER A 38 4.61 11.64 -11.44
N PHE A 39 5.51 10.69 -11.70
CA PHE A 39 6.25 9.99 -10.64
C PHE A 39 7.15 10.96 -9.86
N SER A 40 7.36 10.68 -8.60
CA SER A 40 8.35 11.39 -7.79
C SER A 40 9.72 10.71 -7.91
N SER A 41 10.77 11.34 -7.39
CA SER A 41 12.13 10.75 -7.40
C SER A 41 12.36 9.75 -6.26
N LEU A 42 11.31 9.06 -5.81
CA LEU A 42 11.40 8.10 -4.71
C LEU A 42 11.69 6.69 -5.23
N ASP A 43 12.65 6.02 -4.63
CA ASP A 43 13.07 4.68 -5.03
C ASP A 43 12.06 3.57 -4.67
N VAL A 44 11.16 3.84 -3.73
CA VAL A 44 10.21 2.83 -3.20
C VAL A 44 8.84 3.46 -2.98
N VAL A 45 7.79 2.71 -3.32
CA VAL A 45 6.36 3.06 -3.13
C VAL A 45 5.87 4.31 -3.90
N ASP A 46 6.55 4.68 -4.96
CA ASP A 46 6.20 5.84 -5.79
C ASP A 46 4.79 5.70 -6.42
N GLU A 47 4.39 4.47 -6.75
CA GLU A 47 3.04 4.15 -7.21
C GLU A 47 1.95 4.53 -6.19
N PHE A 48 2.26 4.49 -4.89
CA PHE A 48 1.32 4.93 -3.86
C PHE A 48 1.06 6.43 -3.95
N TYR A 49 2.12 7.22 -4.02
CA TYR A 49 2.00 8.69 -4.11
C TYR A 49 1.36 9.14 -5.41
N LEU A 50 1.68 8.47 -6.52
CA LEU A 50 1.07 8.78 -7.81
C LEU A 50 -0.44 8.55 -7.80
N MET A 51 -0.89 7.41 -7.25
CA MET A 51 -2.32 7.11 -7.14
C MET A 51 -3.03 8.08 -6.19
N GLU A 52 -2.40 8.47 -5.08
CA GLU A 52 -2.94 9.48 -4.19
C GLU A 52 -3.12 10.83 -4.90
N LYS A 53 -2.09 11.30 -5.63
CA LYS A 53 -2.20 12.52 -6.45
C LYS A 53 -3.35 12.45 -7.45
N ALA A 54 -3.53 11.27 -8.08
CA ALA A 54 -4.61 11.07 -9.04
C ALA A 54 -6.00 11.15 -8.38
N ILE A 55 -6.16 10.58 -7.18
CA ILE A 55 -7.42 10.63 -6.43
C ILE A 55 -7.71 12.07 -5.98
N LEU A 56 -6.73 12.74 -5.38
CA LEU A 56 -6.86 14.11 -4.89
C LEU A 56 -7.01 15.14 -6.03
N GLY A 57 -6.50 14.84 -7.21
CA GLY A 57 -6.69 15.64 -8.43
C GLY A 57 -8.02 15.40 -9.12
N ASN A 58 -8.98 14.73 -8.48
CA ASN A 58 -10.29 14.41 -9.05
C ASN A 58 -10.20 13.64 -10.38
N GLY A 59 -9.26 12.69 -10.46
CA GLY A 59 -9.12 11.84 -11.63
C GLY A 59 -10.37 11.00 -11.89
N LYS A 60 -10.66 10.76 -13.17
CA LYS A 60 -11.68 9.79 -13.57
C LYS A 60 -11.07 8.41 -13.63
N PHE A 61 -11.63 7.48 -12.85
CA PHE A 61 -11.12 6.11 -12.74
C PHE A 61 -12.03 5.13 -13.47
N LEU A 62 -11.40 4.22 -14.22
CA LEU A 62 -12.04 3.07 -14.81
C LEU A 62 -11.39 1.80 -14.23
N TYR A 63 -12.19 0.94 -13.64
CA TYR A 63 -11.74 -0.39 -13.23
C TYR A 63 -12.02 -1.40 -14.34
N VAL A 64 -10.97 -2.10 -14.75
CA VAL A 64 -11.05 -3.21 -15.72
C VAL A 64 -10.82 -4.51 -14.97
N ASN A 65 -11.83 -5.39 -14.97
CA ASN A 65 -11.75 -6.70 -14.33
C ASN A 65 -11.17 -7.73 -15.32
N ASP A 66 -9.89 -7.54 -15.66
CA ASP A 66 -9.15 -8.45 -16.54
C ASP A 66 -7.75 -8.71 -15.96
N CYS A 67 -7.32 -9.97 -15.98
CA CYS A 67 -6.01 -10.39 -15.52
C CYS A 67 -5.02 -10.51 -16.66
N SER A 68 -4.69 -9.40 -17.30
CA SER A 68 -3.76 -9.35 -18.45
C SER A 68 -2.28 -9.24 -18.05
N VAL A 69 -1.97 -9.04 -16.76
CA VAL A 69 -0.60 -8.88 -16.27
C VAL A 69 -0.12 -10.15 -15.56
N LYS A 70 1.04 -10.68 -15.99
CA LYS A 70 1.73 -11.79 -15.31
C LYS A 70 2.88 -11.25 -14.47
N THR A 71 2.81 -11.43 -13.18
CA THR A 71 3.88 -11.05 -12.24
C THR A 71 4.76 -12.25 -11.91
N TYR A 72 6.07 -12.10 -12.07
CA TYR A 72 7.05 -13.12 -11.73
C TYR A 72 7.70 -12.81 -10.38
N ILE A 73 7.58 -13.74 -9.44
CA ILE A 73 8.21 -13.61 -8.12
C ILE A 73 9.65 -14.15 -8.20
N HIS A 74 10.63 -13.27 -8.10
CA HIS A 74 12.03 -13.63 -8.01
C HIS A 74 12.40 -14.03 -6.58
N ARG A 75 13.18 -15.10 -6.43
CA ARG A 75 13.68 -15.55 -5.12
C ARG A 75 14.87 -14.74 -4.62
N SER A 76 15.35 -13.78 -5.39
CA SER A 76 16.47 -12.88 -5.02
C SER A 76 16.10 -12.04 -3.79
N THR A 77 17.03 -11.95 -2.84
CA THR A 77 16.91 -11.11 -1.64
C THR A 77 17.42 -9.68 -1.86
N ASN A 78 18.00 -9.40 -3.02
CA ASN A 78 18.71 -8.14 -3.32
C ASN A 78 17.86 -7.09 -4.06
N GLY A 79 16.57 -7.32 -4.22
CA GLY A 79 15.67 -6.34 -4.84
C GLY A 79 15.38 -5.15 -3.91
N VAL A 80 15.18 -3.96 -4.49
CA VAL A 80 14.81 -2.73 -3.76
C VAL A 80 13.57 -2.94 -2.89
N SER A 81 12.61 -3.76 -3.35
CA SER A 81 11.37 -4.11 -2.63
C SER A 81 11.50 -5.34 -1.73
N SER A 82 12.72 -5.79 -1.39
CA SER A 82 12.95 -6.97 -0.54
C SER A 82 13.85 -6.65 0.66
N GLY A 83 13.84 -7.54 1.66
CA GLY A 83 14.74 -7.44 2.82
C GLY A 83 14.63 -6.12 3.59
N ILE A 84 15.77 -5.50 3.88
CA ILE A 84 15.86 -4.24 4.64
C ILE A 84 15.29 -3.05 3.84
N GLY A 85 15.48 -3.03 2.52
CA GLY A 85 14.90 -2.00 1.65
C GLY A 85 13.38 -1.95 1.77
N LYS A 86 12.72 -3.11 1.78
CA LYS A 86 11.26 -3.21 2.02
C LYS A 86 10.85 -2.64 3.37
N ILE A 87 11.62 -2.91 4.43
CA ILE A 87 11.32 -2.42 5.79
C ILE A 87 11.48 -0.90 5.84
N LYS A 88 12.54 -0.36 5.22
CA LYS A 88 12.78 1.08 5.16
C LYS A 88 11.64 1.78 4.42
N GLY A 89 11.33 1.36 3.20
CA GLY A 89 10.25 1.94 2.40
C GLY A 89 8.87 1.85 3.08
N GLU A 90 8.57 0.72 3.74
CA GLU A 90 7.32 0.57 4.50
C GLU A 90 7.24 1.51 5.71
N ASN A 91 8.35 1.77 6.40
CA ASN A 91 8.40 2.73 7.50
C ASN A 91 8.22 4.16 7.01
N GLU A 92 8.84 4.53 5.89
CA GLU A 92 8.68 5.84 5.26
C GLU A 92 7.24 6.07 4.80
N LEU A 93 6.67 5.10 4.10
CA LEU A 93 5.26 5.13 3.69
C LEU A 93 4.32 5.24 4.89
N TYR A 94 4.59 4.51 5.97
CA TYR A 94 3.78 4.59 7.17
C TYR A 94 3.89 5.95 7.86
N ALA A 95 5.09 6.53 7.92
CA ALA A 95 5.30 7.89 8.45
C ALA A 95 4.52 8.93 7.63
N TYR A 96 4.52 8.80 6.31
CA TYR A 96 3.71 9.61 5.41
C TYR A 96 2.21 9.45 5.68
N LYS A 97 1.71 8.21 5.70
CA LYS A 97 0.29 7.92 5.96
C LYS A 97 -0.21 8.51 7.28
N LYS A 98 0.64 8.56 8.30
CA LYS A 98 0.27 9.12 9.61
C LYS A 98 -0.12 10.60 9.54
N GLN A 99 0.40 11.36 8.60
CA GLN A 99 0.10 12.79 8.46
C GLN A 99 -1.38 13.06 8.22
N ARG A 100 -2.10 12.10 7.64
CA ARG A 100 -3.53 12.20 7.32
C ARG A 100 -4.44 11.34 8.21
N PHE A 101 -3.97 10.82 9.31
CA PHE A 101 -4.79 9.96 10.19
C PHE A 101 -5.99 10.68 10.82
N ASN A 102 -5.92 12.00 10.98
CA ASN A 102 -7.04 12.81 11.44
C ASN A 102 -8.23 12.82 10.47
N GLU A 103 -8.01 12.49 9.20
CA GLU A 103 -9.06 12.44 8.17
C GLU A 103 -9.79 11.09 8.15
N PHE A 104 -9.26 10.07 8.83
CA PHE A 104 -9.75 8.70 8.73
C PHE A 104 -10.46 8.21 9.99
N LYS A 105 -11.43 7.31 9.82
CA LYS A 105 -12.08 6.62 10.94
C LYS A 105 -11.08 5.75 11.70
N LYS A 106 -11.25 5.62 13.02
CA LYS A 106 -10.38 4.80 13.89
C LYS A 106 -10.20 3.36 13.38
N SER A 107 -11.25 2.75 12.84
CA SER A 107 -11.18 1.40 12.27
C SER A 107 -10.22 1.31 11.07
N SER A 108 -10.25 2.30 10.17
CA SER A 108 -9.33 2.38 9.02
C SER A 108 -7.89 2.59 9.49
N ILE A 109 -7.68 3.45 10.47
CA ILE A 109 -6.37 3.69 11.08
C ILE A 109 -5.82 2.40 11.71
N HIS A 110 -6.64 1.67 12.47
CA HIS A 110 -6.23 0.39 13.05
C HIS A 110 -5.85 -0.63 11.96
N TYR A 111 -6.61 -0.69 10.87
CA TYR A 111 -6.28 -1.56 9.75
C TYR A 111 -4.93 -1.17 9.11
N ILE A 112 -4.69 0.11 8.84
CA ILE A 112 -3.44 0.62 8.28
C ILE A 112 -2.25 0.27 9.20
N LYS A 113 -2.38 0.51 10.51
CA LYS A 113 -1.36 0.17 11.51
C LYS A 113 -1.08 -1.34 11.54
N THR A 114 -2.12 -2.17 11.57
CA THR A 114 -1.98 -3.63 11.58
C THR A 114 -1.28 -4.12 10.32
N ARG A 115 -1.69 -3.61 9.14
CA ARG A 115 -1.08 -3.96 7.86
C ARG A 115 0.40 -3.58 7.82
N HIS A 116 0.77 -2.40 8.29
CA HIS A 116 2.15 -1.95 8.39
C HIS A 116 3.01 -2.94 9.19
N TYR A 117 2.61 -3.28 10.42
CA TYR A 117 3.38 -4.21 11.24
C TYR A 117 3.42 -5.62 10.66
N LEU A 118 2.35 -6.10 10.04
CA LEU A 118 2.37 -7.38 9.34
C LEU A 118 3.31 -7.38 8.14
N THR A 119 3.35 -6.30 7.36
CA THR A 119 4.28 -6.20 6.23
C THR A 119 5.74 -6.27 6.70
N ILE A 120 6.07 -5.60 7.79
CA ILE A 120 7.41 -5.69 8.41
C ILE A 120 7.67 -7.11 8.96
N ALA A 121 6.70 -7.72 9.61
CA ALA A 121 6.82 -9.10 10.11
C ALA A 121 7.14 -10.08 8.96
N PHE A 122 6.44 -9.96 7.84
CA PHE A 122 6.71 -10.76 6.65
C PHE A 122 8.10 -10.52 6.05
N ALA A 123 8.56 -9.27 6.03
CA ALA A 123 9.91 -8.97 5.57
C ALA A 123 10.96 -9.65 6.46
N TYR A 124 10.79 -9.61 7.78
CA TYR A 124 11.67 -10.32 8.72
C TYR A 124 11.55 -11.84 8.61
N TYR A 125 10.36 -12.39 8.40
CA TYR A 125 10.16 -13.82 8.15
C TYR A 125 10.95 -14.30 6.93
N ARG A 126 10.86 -13.58 5.80
CA ARG A 126 11.65 -13.89 4.59
C ARG A 126 13.16 -13.82 4.83
N MET A 127 13.59 -12.96 5.74
CA MET A 127 14.99 -12.86 6.18
C MET A 127 15.38 -13.90 7.25
N LYS A 128 14.48 -14.82 7.61
CA LYS A 128 14.65 -15.85 8.66
C LYS A 128 14.93 -15.27 10.06
N LYS A 129 14.52 -14.03 10.34
CA LYS A 129 14.67 -13.36 11.64
C LYS A 129 13.45 -13.60 12.52
N ILE A 130 13.30 -14.83 13.04
CA ILE A 130 12.09 -15.32 13.72
C ILE A 130 11.67 -14.43 14.90
N PHE A 131 12.58 -14.05 15.80
CA PHE A 131 12.24 -13.19 16.95
C PHE A 131 11.62 -11.85 16.54
N LYS A 132 12.18 -11.20 15.51
CA LYS A 132 11.60 -9.96 14.96
C LYS A 132 10.24 -10.20 14.30
N THR A 133 10.10 -11.32 13.60
CA THR A 133 8.81 -11.72 13.01
C THR A 133 7.73 -11.84 14.08
N LEU A 134 7.99 -12.58 15.14
CA LEU A 134 7.04 -12.78 16.25
C LEU A 134 6.70 -11.44 16.93
N TRP A 135 7.70 -10.61 17.20
CA TRP A 135 7.52 -9.30 17.82
C TRP A 135 6.59 -8.39 17.01
N TYR A 136 6.84 -8.25 15.71
CA TYR A 136 6.01 -7.41 14.84
C TYR A 136 4.63 -8.01 14.59
N SER A 137 4.49 -9.34 14.53
CA SER A 137 3.19 -10.03 14.45
C SER A 137 2.37 -9.78 15.71
N PHE A 138 2.98 -9.87 16.88
CA PHE A 138 2.31 -9.59 18.15
C PHE A 138 1.84 -8.13 18.25
N ARG A 139 2.68 -7.17 17.85
CA ARG A 139 2.26 -5.76 17.77
C ARG A 139 1.08 -5.54 16.84
N ALA A 140 1.07 -6.21 15.69
CA ALA A 140 -0.06 -6.14 14.74
C ALA A 140 -1.34 -6.70 15.37
N PHE A 141 -1.24 -7.83 16.07
CA PHE A 141 -2.37 -8.49 16.75
C PHE A 141 -2.98 -7.61 17.84
N ILE A 142 -2.16 -7.00 18.71
CA ILE A 142 -2.65 -6.11 19.78
C ILE A 142 -3.44 -4.92 19.23
N ILE A 143 -3.01 -4.35 18.09
CA ILE A 143 -3.69 -3.18 17.53
C ILE A 143 -5.10 -3.53 17.05
N SER A 144 -5.26 -4.63 16.34
CA SER A 144 -6.58 -5.10 15.91
C SER A 144 -6.53 -6.58 15.54
N PRO A 145 -6.99 -7.49 16.43
CA PRO A 145 -7.09 -8.91 16.13
C PRO A 145 -7.93 -9.20 14.88
N ILE A 146 -9.03 -8.45 14.71
CA ILE A 146 -9.93 -8.62 13.56
C ILE A 146 -9.20 -8.28 12.25
N ALA A 147 -8.53 -7.15 12.19
CA ALA A 147 -7.75 -6.76 11.00
C ALA A 147 -6.58 -7.73 10.76
N PHE A 148 -5.94 -8.21 11.82
CA PHE A 148 -4.86 -9.19 11.76
C PHE A 148 -5.29 -10.46 11.02
N PHE A 149 -6.37 -11.12 11.47
CA PHE A 149 -6.86 -12.32 10.81
C PHE A 149 -7.40 -12.05 9.41
N LYS A 150 -8.09 -10.92 9.20
CA LYS A 150 -8.57 -10.53 7.87
C LYS A 150 -7.43 -10.40 6.86
N ILE A 151 -6.32 -9.76 7.25
CA ILE A 151 -5.15 -9.57 6.37
C ILE A 151 -4.45 -10.90 6.09
N LEU A 152 -4.32 -11.77 7.09
CA LEU A 152 -3.70 -13.10 6.90
C LEU A 152 -4.52 -14.00 5.97
N ARG A 153 -5.85 -13.97 6.07
CA ARG A 153 -6.73 -14.77 5.23
C ARG A 153 -6.71 -14.34 3.75
N ASN A 154 -6.48 -13.06 3.49
CA ASN A 154 -6.50 -12.49 2.14
C ASN A 154 -5.11 -12.46 1.48
N ARG A 155 -4.12 -13.15 2.02
CA ARG A 155 -2.79 -13.37 1.46
C ARG A 155 -2.61 -14.78 0.91
#